data_afccfd6f1d7533ecbd826d3389bf362c
#
_entry.id   afccfd6f1d7533ecbd826d3389bf362c
#
_cell.length_a   1.000
_cell.length_b   1.000
_cell.length_c   1.000
_cell.angle_alpha   90.00
_cell.angle_beta   90.00
_cell.angle_gamma   90.00
#
_symmetry.space_group_name_H-M   'P 1'
#
loop_
_entity.id
_entity.type
_entity.pdbx_description
1 polymer ?
#
loop_
_entity_poly.entity_id
_entity_poly.type
_entity_poly.pdbx_seq_one_letter_code
_entity_poly.pdbx_strand_id
1 'polypeptide(L)'
;MKRILIVEDEEALCLLYKEELSAEGYEVTTARDAEQALEILRRERFDLIVTDIRMPGRDGVELITEIMGLRKEVPIIINTAYQSYRDDFMTWAADAYVIKSSSLDELKAKIRDLLSR
;
A
#
# COMPACT_ATOMS: atom_id res chain seq x y z
N MET A 1 11.60 13.51 -4.80
CA MET A 1 10.36 12.77 -5.08
C MET A 1 10.04 11.78 -3.99
N LYS A 2 8.82 11.75 -3.55
CA LYS A 2 8.39 10.74 -2.58
C LYS A 2 8.22 9.40 -3.29
N ARG A 3 8.63 8.33 -2.66
CA ARG A 3 8.60 6.97 -3.20
C ARG A 3 7.50 6.15 -2.54
N ILE A 4 6.66 5.53 -3.37
CA ILE A 4 5.52 4.72 -2.92
C ILE A 4 5.66 3.31 -3.44
N LEU A 5 5.47 2.33 -2.55
CA LEU A 5 5.37 0.93 -2.93
C LEU A 5 3.90 0.53 -2.96
N ILE A 6 3.45 0.02 -4.09
CA ILE A 6 2.09 -0.51 -4.26
C ILE A 6 2.16 -2.03 -4.28
N VAL A 7 1.45 -2.68 -3.38
CA VAL A 7 1.37 -4.15 -3.34
C VAL A 7 -0.03 -4.56 -3.77
N GLU A 8 -0.13 -5.13 -4.97
CA GLU A 8 -1.40 -5.43 -5.61
C GLU A 8 -1.20 -6.59 -6.61
N ASP A 9 -2.03 -7.63 -6.52
CA ASP A 9 -1.88 -8.81 -7.37
C ASP A 9 -2.50 -8.67 -8.76
N GLU A 10 -3.46 -7.76 -8.95
CA GLU A 10 -4.06 -7.54 -10.26
C GLU A 10 -3.20 -6.62 -11.12
N GLU A 11 -2.72 -7.15 -12.24
CA GLU A 11 -1.84 -6.40 -13.12
C GLU A 11 -2.45 -5.09 -13.63
N ALA A 12 -3.74 -5.13 -13.98
CA ALA A 12 -4.42 -3.93 -14.47
C ALA A 12 -4.46 -2.83 -13.41
N LEU A 13 -4.67 -3.19 -12.15
CA LEU A 13 -4.68 -2.23 -11.05
C LEU A 13 -3.27 -1.71 -10.76
N CYS A 14 -2.25 -2.56 -10.85
CA CYS A 14 -0.87 -2.11 -10.71
C CYS A 14 -0.54 -1.03 -11.73
N LEU A 15 -0.91 -1.25 -12.99
CA LEU A 15 -0.67 -0.29 -14.06
C LEU A 15 -1.43 1.02 -13.83
N LEU A 16 -2.70 0.90 -13.44
CA LEU A 16 -3.52 2.07 -13.17
C LEU A 16 -2.94 2.92 -12.03
N TYR A 17 -2.61 2.30 -10.91
CA TYR A 17 -2.07 3.01 -9.77
C TYR A 17 -0.73 3.65 -10.10
N LYS A 18 0.13 2.92 -10.81
CA LYS A 18 1.43 3.46 -11.19
C LYS A 18 1.28 4.68 -12.07
N GLU A 19 0.41 4.61 -13.08
CA GLU A 19 0.16 5.72 -13.99
C GLU A 19 -0.42 6.93 -13.27
N GLU A 20 -1.48 6.71 -12.48
CA GLU A 20 -2.17 7.80 -11.81
C GLU A 20 -1.31 8.47 -10.73
N LEU A 21 -0.59 7.67 -9.95
CA LEU A 21 0.23 8.23 -8.89
C LEU A 21 1.52 8.85 -9.41
N SER A 22 2.07 8.32 -10.50
CA SER A 22 3.22 8.95 -11.14
C SER A 22 2.84 10.32 -11.69
N ALA A 23 1.62 10.47 -12.20
CA ALA A 23 1.11 11.76 -12.67
C ALA A 23 0.98 12.78 -11.54
N GLU A 24 0.83 12.31 -10.29
CA GLU A 24 0.80 13.19 -9.11
C GLU A 24 2.20 13.58 -8.63
N GLY A 25 3.24 13.09 -9.26
CA GLY A 25 4.61 13.45 -8.92
C GLY A 25 5.33 12.45 -8.02
N TYR A 26 4.76 11.26 -7.79
CA TYR A 26 5.41 10.24 -6.97
C TYR A 26 6.24 9.28 -7.81
N GLU A 27 7.27 8.71 -7.21
CA GLU A 27 7.99 7.60 -7.80
C GLU A 27 7.36 6.31 -7.30
N VAL A 28 6.77 5.52 -8.20
CA VAL A 28 5.95 4.37 -7.84
C VAL A 28 6.61 3.07 -8.25
N THR A 29 6.74 2.16 -7.29
CA THR A 29 7.19 0.79 -7.53
C THR A 29 6.03 -0.15 -7.21
N THR A 30 5.83 -1.19 -8.00
CA THR A 30 4.75 -2.14 -7.78
C THR A 30 5.30 -3.52 -7.43
N ALA A 31 4.58 -4.23 -6.56
CA ALA A 31 4.86 -5.63 -6.22
C ALA A 31 3.55 -6.40 -6.40
N ARG A 32 3.63 -7.60 -6.94
CA ARG A 32 2.47 -8.41 -7.29
C ARG A 32 2.10 -9.41 -6.21
N ASP A 33 2.95 -9.62 -5.22
CA ASP A 33 2.67 -10.50 -4.09
C ASP A 33 3.51 -10.09 -2.88
N ALA A 34 3.26 -10.74 -1.75
CA ALA A 34 3.93 -10.43 -0.50
C ALA A 34 5.42 -10.70 -0.56
N GLU A 35 5.83 -11.78 -1.19
CA GLU A 35 7.25 -12.13 -1.27
C GLU A 35 8.04 -11.10 -2.06
N GLN A 36 7.48 -10.65 -3.18
CA GLN A 36 8.10 -9.62 -3.99
C GLN A 36 8.18 -8.29 -3.22
N ALA A 37 7.12 -7.94 -2.50
CA ALA A 37 7.10 -6.72 -1.69
C ALA A 37 8.20 -6.75 -0.63
N LEU A 38 8.32 -7.85 0.10
CA LEU A 38 9.32 -7.98 1.16
C LEU A 38 10.74 -7.94 0.61
N GLU A 39 10.97 -8.57 -0.55
CA GLU A 39 12.27 -8.53 -1.19
C GLU A 39 12.65 -7.10 -1.59
N ILE A 40 11.70 -6.36 -2.17
CA ILE A 40 11.93 -4.97 -2.53
C ILE A 40 12.24 -4.13 -1.29
N LEU A 41 11.49 -4.33 -0.21
CA LEU A 41 11.67 -3.58 1.03
C LEU A 41 13.00 -3.84 1.73
N ARG A 42 13.60 -5.00 1.49
CA ARG A 42 14.94 -5.30 2.02
C ARG A 42 16.04 -4.52 1.29
N ARG A 43 15.78 -4.12 0.05
CA ARG A 43 16.78 -3.46 -0.81
C ARG A 43 16.57 -1.96 -0.96
N GLU A 44 15.32 -1.50 -0.86
CA GLU A 44 14.96 -0.12 -1.17
C GLU A 44 14.12 0.50 -0.07
N ARG A 45 14.18 1.80 0.03
CA ARG A 45 13.38 2.55 1.01
C ARG A 45 12.23 3.25 0.33
N PHE A 46 11.10 3.32 1.05
CA PHE A 46 9.90 3.99 0.56
C PHE A 46 9.38 4.95 1.62
N ASP A 47 8.64 5.95 1.16
CA ASP A 47 8.02 6.93 2.03
C ASP A 47 6.61 6.52 2.44
N LEU A 48 6.01 5.58 1.70
CA LEU A 48 4.66 5.10 1.97
C LEU A 48 4.44 3.76 1.27
N ILE A 49 3.65 2.91 1.91
CA ILE A 49 3.28 1.60 1.35
C ILE A 49 1.76 1.52 1.25
N VAL A 50 1.27 1.13 0.07
CA VAL A 50 -0.15 0.87 -0.16
C VAL A 50 -0.29 -0.61 -0.47
N THR A 51 -1.07 -1.33 0.31
CA THR A 51 -1.21 -2.78 0.14
C THR A 51 -2.65 -3.24 0.24
N ASP A 52 -3.00 -4.26 -0.54
CA ASP A 52 -4.24 -5.00 -0.33
C ASP A 52 -4.01 -6.03 0.78
N ILE A 53 -5.08 -6.44 1.44
CA ILE A 53 -5.04 -7.46 2.49
C ILE A 53 -5.34 -8.87 1.96
N ARG A 54 -5.85 -8.97 0.75
CA ARG A 54 -6.22 -10.26 0.14
C ARG A 54 -5.35 -10.50 -1.10
N MET A 55 -4.34 -11.33 -0.94
CA MET A 55 -3.42 -11.70 -2.02
C MET A 55 -3.06 -13.16 -1.94
N PRO A 56 -2.70 -13.79 -3.08
CA PRO A 56 -2.25 -15.19 -3.08
C PRO A 56 -1.00 -15.40 -2.21
N GLY A 57 -0.95 -16.51 -1.52
CA GLY A 57 0.22 -16.96 -0.78
C GLY A 57 0.27 -16.54 0.66
N ARG A 58 0.11 -15.26 0.95
CA ARG A 58 0.12 -14.74 2.32
C ARG A 58 -1.12 -13.92 2.59
N ASP A 59 -1.59 -13.94 3.83
CA ASP A 59 -2.66 -13.02 4.22
C ASP A 59 -2.08 -11.64 4.56
N GLY A 60 -2.95 -10.64 4.59
CA GLY A 60 -2.54 -9.26 4.80
C GLY A 60 -1.97 -9.00 6.20
N VAL A 61 -2.46 -9.71 7.21
CA VAL A 61 -1.95 -9.55 8.58
C VAL A 61 -0.48 -9.96 8.65
N GLU A 62 -0.16 -11.10 8.04
CA GLU A 62 1.20 -11.61 8.04
C GLU A 62 2.14 -10.65 7.30
N LEU A 63 1.73 -10.17 6.14
CA LEU A 63 2.53 -9.21 5.36
C LEU A 63 2.77 -7.92 6.14
N ILE A 64 1.71 -7.33 6.70
CA ILE A 64 1.82 -6.08 7.44
C ILE A 64 2.72 -6.23 8.67
N THR A 65 2.62 -7.36 9.36
CA THR A 65 3.47 -7.64 10.50
C THR A 65 4.96 -7.64 10.10
N GLU A 66 5.27 -8.27 8.98
CA GLU A 66 6.65 -8.30 8.48
C GLU A 66 7.13 -6.92 8.01
N ILE A 67 6.26 -6.15 7.36
CA ILE A 67 6.59 -4.78 6.96
C ILE A 67 6.92 -3.92 8.18
N MET A 68 6.11 -4.02 9.23
CA MET A 68 6.34 -3.27 10.46
C MET A 68 7.68 -3.65 11.11
N GLY A 69 8.09 -4.90 11.01
CA GLY A 69 9.38 -5.33 11.49
C GLY A 69 10.55 -4.76 10.70
N LEU A 70 10.38 -4.58 9.40
CA LEU A 70 11.41 -4.06 8.51
C LEU A 70 11.45 -2.53 8.44
N ARG A 71 10.28 -1.88 8.48
CA ARG A 71 10.15 -0.44 8.24
C ARG A 71 9.08 0.14 9.16
N LYS A 72 9.37 0.26 10.45
CA LYS A 72 8.40 0.70 11.47
C LYS A 72 7.85 2.10 11.25
N GLU A 73 8.63 2.96 10.61
CA GLU A 73 8.29 4.38 10.48
C GLU A 73 7.53 4.70 9.19
N VAL A 74 7.42 3.73 8.29
CA VAL A 74 6.77 3.97 7.00
C VAL A 74 5.26 3.84 7.16
N PRO A 75 4.48 4.87 6.80
CA PRO A 75 3.03 4.78 6.88
C PRO A 75 2.48 3.74 5.90
N ILE A 76 1.42 3.06 6.32
CA ILE A 76 0.78 1.99 5.55
C ILE A 76 -0.67 2.35 5.30
N ILE A 77 -1.07 2.30 4.03
CA ILE A 77 -2.47 2.40 3.63
C ILE A 77 -2.95 1.03 3.18
N ILE A 78 -4.04 0.56 3.76
CA ILE A 78 -4.75 -0.61 3.27
C ILE A 78 -5.71 -0.14 2.18
N ASN A 79 -5.60 -0.72 0.99
CA ASN A 79 -6.46 -0.39 -0.15
C ASN A 79 -7.08 -1.68 -0.65
N THR A 80 -8.34 -1.91 -0.32
CA THR A 80 -8.98 -3.20 -0.51
C THR A 80 -10.46 -3.07 -0.88
N ALA A 81 -11.03 -4.14 -1.44
CA ALA A 81 -12.45 -4.21 -1.72
C ALA A 81 -13.29 -4.57 -0.47
N TYR A 82 -12.64 -4.89 0.64
CA TYR A 82 -13.32 -5.44 1.83
C TYR A 82 -13.35 -4.45 2.98
N GLN A 83 -14.55 -3.96 3.31
CA GLN A 83 -14.74 -3.03 4.43
C GLN A 83 -14.70 -3.73 5.80
N SER A 84 -15.02 -4.99 5.85
CA SER A 84 -15.17 -5.74 7.11
C SER A 84 -13.90 -5.86 7.96
N TYR A 85 -12.74 -5.59 7.37
CA TYR A 85 -11.46 -5.69 8.10
C TYR A 85 -10.96 -4.35 8.63
N ARG A 86 -11.69 -3.28 8.40
CA ARG A 86 -11.22 -1.94 8.70
C ARG A 86 -10.84 -1.72 10.15
N ASP A 87 -11.71 -2.12 11.07
CA ASP A 87 -11.48 -1.87 12.50
C ASP A 87 -10.26 -2.61 13.00
N ASP A 88 -10.07 -3.86 12.54
CA ASP A 88 -8.92 -4.66 12.95
C ASP A 88 -7.60 -4.02 12.52
N PHE A 89 -7.50 -3.62 11.25
CA PHE A 89 -6.26 -3.07 10.71
C PHE A 89 -5.97 -1.66 11.19
N MET A 90 -6.98 -0.82 11.31
CA MET A 90 -6.80 0.56 11.78
C MET A 90 -6.38 0.63 13.24
N THR A 91 -6.75 -0.37 14.02
CA THR A 91 -6.45 -0.38 15.44
C THR A 91 -4.99 -0.63 15.74
N TRP A 92 -4.29 -1.43 14.91
CA TRP A 92 -2.93 -1.83 15.27
C TRP A 92 -1.86 -1.62 14.20
N ALA A 93 -2.23 -1.51 12.93
CA ALA A 93 -1.21 -1.55 11.88
C ALA A 93 -1.26 -0.43 10.85
N ALA A 94 -2.45 -0.13 10.32
CA ALA A 94 -2.56 0.78 9.19
C ALA A 94 -2.79 2.22 9.62
N ASP A 95 -2.22 3.15 8.88
CA ASP A 95 -2.43 4.58 9.08
C ASP A 95 -3.69 5.07 8.37
N ALA A 96 -4.14 4.35 7.35
CA ALA A 96 -5.38 4.64 6.65
C ALA A 96 -5.92 3.37 6.01
N TYR A 97 -7.22 3.34 5.77
CA TYR A 97 -7.91 2.22 5.15
C TYR A 97 -8.84 2.78 4.07
N VAL A 98 -8.63 2.36 2.83
CA VAL A 98 -9.37 2.85 1.67
C VAL A 98 -10.07 1.68 1.01
N ILE A 99 -11.36 1.85 0.70
CA ILE A 99 -12.11 0.85 -0.05
C ILE A 99 -11.92 1.10 -1.53
N LYS A 100 -11.53 0.07 -2.28
CA LYS A 100 -11.34 0.18 -3.72
C LYS A 100 -12.62 0.64 -4.41
N SER A 101 -12.48 1.59 -5.31
CA SER A 101 -13.59 2.12 -6.08
C SER A 101 -13.11 2.52 -7.47
N SER A 102 -14.04 2.93 -8.33
CA SER A 102 -13.69 3.40 -9.68
C SER A 102 -12.94 4.72 -9.67
N SER A 103 -13.01 5.47 -8.56
CA SER A 103 -12.27 6.72 -8.39
C SER A 103 -11.09 6.49 -7.45
N LEU A 104 -9.95 7.09 -7.77
CA LEU A 104 -8.77 7.06 -6.92
C LEU A 104 -8.65 8.30 -6.02
N ASP A 105 -9.67 9.13 -5.98
CA ASP A 105 -9.62 10.40 -5.25
C ASP A 105 -9.37 10.21 -3.75
N GLU A 106 -10.03 9.23 -3.13
CA GLU A 106 -9.84 8.96 -1.72
C GLU A 106 -8.43 8.46 -1.45
N LEU A 107 -7.92 7.54 -2.27
CA LEU A 107 -6.56 7.03 -2.13
C LEU A 107 -5.54 8.15 -2.28
N LYS A 108 -5.70 8.99 -3.29
CA LYS A 108 -4.80 10.12 -3.53
C LYS A 108 -4.82 11.10 -2.37
N ALA A 109 -5.99 11.37 -1.81
CA ALA A 109 -6.13 12.28 -0.66
C ALA A 109 -5.42 11.72 0.58
N LYS A 110 -5.55 10.44 0.86
CA LYS A 110 -4.89 9.80 1.98
C LYS A 110 -3.37 9.78 1.82
N ILE A 111 -2.90 9.53 0.61
CA ILE A 111 -1.48 9.58 0.31
C ILE A 111 -0.92 10.98 0.58
N ARG A 112 -1.56 12.01 0.06
CA ARG A 112 -1.12 13.39 0.29
C ARG A 112 -1.09 13.72 1.77
N ASP A 113 -2.12 13.34 2.50
CA ASP A 113 -2.20 13.61 3.94
C ASP A 113 -1.04 12.96 4.69
N LEU A 114 -0.79 11.69 4.46
CA LEU A 114 0.25 10.96 5.17
C LEU A 114 1.65 11.44 4.80
N LEU A 115 1.88 11.80 3.55
CA LEU A 115 3.19 12.26 3.11
C LEU A 115 3.48 13.72 3.49
N SER A 116 2.46 14.45 3.93
CA SER A 116 2.61 15.85 4.36
C SER A 116 2.96 16.00 5.84
N ARG A 117 2.90 14.93 6.57
CA ARG A 117 3.13 14.93 8.02
C ARG A 117 4.60 15.05 8.38
#